data_cee4113f7b6bfb80c0aed384c1386b9d
#
_entry.id   cee4113f7b6bfb80c0aed384c1386b9d
#
_cell.length_a   1.000
_cell.length_b   1.000
_cell.length_c   1.000
_cell.angle_alpha   90.00
_cell.angle_beta   90.00
_cell.angle_gamma   90.00
#
_symmetry.space_group_name_H-M   'P 1'
#
loop_
_entity.id
_entity.type
_entity.pdbx_description
1 polymer ?
#
loop_
_entity_poly.entity_id
_entity_poly.type
_entity_poly.pdbx_seq_one_letter_code
_entity_poly.pdbx_strand_id
1 'polypeptide(L)'
;MENNIFDKFVSQKTLFKNKEHLRHNYRPSQLPHRTEEIEKISYNLWEALKGHIPSNMTLYGVTGAGKTAVTDYVCHHLRAKGQTMGRQVESIMVNCRQIDTQYRVLSHIGNSLLEDFEQDEIPFTGWPTDRVFNELVRRMDRRGGVFVIVLDEIDHLVRKAGDDLLYNLTSMNASLKHARSCVIGISNDLKFTDFLDPRVRSRLGQLDVLFRPYDAEQLQDILRQRALEGLDVEALGPGVIELCAALAAQEHGDARCALDLLRISAEKAEQSGESVVNQNHVRIAQSQIESDQMTPVIATLPSQQKLVLASILLNEQNGLRNVQTGQVYDIYRQACKHIRQNPLTQRRISGLISNLDMLGLITARTVSKGRYGRSKEINSCIPANVDVREIMSTAEEEMRTVFNSNYHHQTSL
;
A
#
# COMPACT_ATOMS: atom_id res chain seq x y z
N MET A 1 37.38 -25.48 14.55
CA MET A 1 35.91 -25.40 14.55
C MET A 1 35.57 -24.06 13.91
N GLU A 2 35.00 -24.08 12.72
CA GLU A 2 34.55 -22.83 12.08
C GLU A 2 33.41 -22.25 12.92
N ASN A 3 33.62 -21.07 13.48
CA ASN A 3 32.56 -20.36 14.18
C ASN A 3 31.44 -20.08 13.17
N ASN A 4 30.25 -20.63 13.39
CA ASN A 4 29.09 -20.34 12.57
C ASN A 4 28.79 -18.83 12.68
N ILE A 5 28.59 -18.19 11.51
CA ILE A 5 28.31 -16.74 11.43
C ILE A 5 27.11 -16.36 12.32
N PHE A 6 26.18 -17.27 12.55
CA PHE A 6 24.97 -17.07 13.35
C PHE A 6 25.20 -17.16 14.87
N ASP A 7 26.33 -17.70 15.34
CA ASP A 7 26.62 -17.84 16.79
C ASP A 7 26.63 -16.49 17.52
N LYS A 8 26.95 -15.41 16.82
CA LYS A 8 26.91 -14.04 17.34
C LYS A 8 25.50 -13.54 17.70
N PHE A 9 24.46 -14.11 17.07
CA PHE A 9 23.08 -13.69 17.25
C PHE A 9 22.31 -14.58 18.24
N VAL A 10 22.78 -15.78 18.50
CA VAL A 10 22.12 -16.75 19.40
C VAL A 10 22.10 -16.27 20.87
N SER A 11 23.07 -15.43 21.26
CA SER A 11 23.19 -14.90 22.62
C SER A 11 22.41 -13.62 22.88
N GLN A 12 21.79 -13.03 21.86
CA GLN A 12 21.00 -11.80 22.03
C GLN A 12 19.64 -12.09 22.66
N LYS A 13 19.29 -11.34 23.71
CA LYS A 13 17.98 -11.42 24.34
C LYS A 13 16.94 -10.85 23.35
N THR A 14 15.99 -11.66 22.94
CA THR A 14 14.88 -11.19 22.08
C THR A 14 13.86 -10.41 22.91
N LEU A 15 13.36 -9.30 22.33
CA LEU A 15 12.24 -8.51 22.87
C LEU A 15 10.90 -9.04 22.39
N PHE A 16 10.92 -9.91 21.39
CA PHE A 16 9.72 -10.48 20.80
C PHE A 16 9.32 -11.80 21.45
N LYS A 17 8.06 -11.90 21.89
CA LYS A 17 7.42 -13.18 22.15
C LYS A 17 7.07 -13.88 20.84
N ASN A 18 6.43 -13.13 19.94
CA ASN A 18 6.12 -13.59 18.60
C ASN A 18 6.07 -12.39 17.63
N LYS A 19 7.09 -12.27 16.81
CA LYS A 19 7.25 -11.18 15.85
C LYS A 19 6.14 -11.13 14.79
N GLU A 20 5.55 -12.27 14.46
CA GLU A 20 4.48 -12.35 13.45
C GLU A 20 3.23 -11.57 13.88
N HIS A 21 2.97 -11.43 15.19
CA HIS A 21 1.84 -10.65 15.69
C HIS A 21 1.94 -9.15 15.39
N LEU A 22 3.12 -8.63 15.13
CA LEU A 22 3.32 -7.23 14.73
C LEU A 22 3.34 -7.02 13.21
N ARG A 23 3.25 -8.08 12.42
CA ARG A 23 3.17 -7.95 10.96
C ARG A 23 1.76 -7.59 10.51
N HIS A 24 1.68 -6.87 9.39
CA HIS A 24 0.41 -6.42 8.81
C HIS A 24 -0.46 -7.56 8.24
N ASN A 25 0.13 -8.73 7.94
CA ASN A 25 -0.57 -9.90 7.44
C ASN A 25 -1.09 -10.83 8.55
N TYR A 26 -0.80 -10.54 9.82
CA TYR A 26 -1.34 -11.29 10.94
C TYR A 26 -2.84 -11.02 11.10
N ARG A 27 -3.60 -12.07 11.40
CA ARG A 27 -5.06 -12.02 11.62
C ARG A 27 -5.34 -11.99 13.11
N PRO A 28 -5.66 -10.82 13.69
CA PRO A 28 -5.98 -10.72 15.10
C PRO A 28 -7.35 -11.34 15.40
N SER A 29 -7.50 -11.86 16.61
CA SER A 29 -8.78 -12.40 17.11
C SER A 29 -9.85 -11.32 17.35
N GLN A 30 -9.45 -10.07 17.48
CA GLN A 30 -10.32 -8.93 17.69
C GLN A 30 -9.84 -7.74 16.86
N LEU A 31 -10.78 -6.96 16.34
CA LEU A 31 -10.53 -5.76 15.54
C LEU A 31 -11.16 -4.56 16.26
N PRO A 32 -10.41 -3.89 17.17
CA PRO A 32 -10.92 -2.73 17.89
C PRO A 32 -11.33 -1.62 16.94
N HIS A 33 -12.32 -0.84 17.33
CA HIS A 33 -12.85 0.32 16.59
C HIS A 33 -13.42 0.01 15.20
N ARG A 34 -13.81 -1.26 14.94
CA ARG A 34 -14.49 -1.68 13.69
C ARG A 34 -15.80 -2.44 13.92
N THR A 35 -16.37 -2.27 15.11
CA THR A 35 -17.61 -2.96 15.47
C THR A 35 -18.75 -2.64 14.54
N GLU A 36 -18.95 -1.36 14.17
CA GLU A 36 -20.02 -0.93 13.26
C GLU A 36 -19.86 -1.54 11.85
N GLU A 37 -18.64 -1.54 11.31
CA GLU A 37 -18.38 -2.10 10.00
C GLU A 37 -18.54 -3.63 10.01
N ILE A 38 -18.06 -4.29 11.07
CA ILE A 38 -18.24 -5.73 11.28
C ILE A 38 -19.74 -6.07 11.33
N GLU A 39 -20.53 -5.32 12.10
CA GLU A 39 -21.97 -5.55 12.22
C GLU A 39 -22.69 -5.37 10.89
N LYS A 40 -22.40 -4.29 10.15
CA LYS A 40 -23.02 -4.02 8.84
C LYS A 40 -22.73 -5.13 7.83
N ILE A 41 -21.45 -5.56 7.73
CA ILE A 41 -21.06 -6.63 6.80
C ILE A 41 -21.67 -7.96 7.26
N SER A 42 -21.62 -8.28 8.54
CA SER A 42 -22.16 -9.52 9.10
C SER A 42 -23.68 -9.60 8.94
N TYR A 43 -24.39 -8.50 9.14
CA TYR A 43 -25.86 -8.45 8.94
C TYR A 43 -26.25 -8.75 7.49
N ASN A 44 -25.54 -8.19 6.52
CA ASN A 44 -25.78 -8.51 5.12
C ASN A 44 -25.44 -9.97 4.79
N LEU A 45 -24.29 -10.46 5.26
CA LEU A 45 -23.86 -11.83 4.99
C LEU A 45 -24.64 -12.90 5.78
N TRP A 46 -25.41 -12.51 6.79
CA TRP A 46 -26.34 -13.39 7.50
C TRP A 46 -27.37 -14.07 6.56
N GLU A 47 -27.75 -13.38 5.47
CA GLU A 47 -28.64 -13.95 4.46
C GLU A 47 -28.05 -15.20 3.81
N ALA A 48 -26.71 -15.30 3.68
CA ALA A 48 -26.06 -16.51 3.18
C ALA A 48 -26.31 -17.74 4.06
N LEU A 49 -26.36 -17.57 5.38
CA LEU A 49 -26.64 -18.66 6.34
C LEU A 49 -28.10 -19.12 6.26
N LYS A 50 -29.00 -18.27 5.78
CA LYS A 50 -30.39 -18.65 5.48
C LYS A 50 -30.53 -19.33 4.11
N GLY A 51 -29.48 -19.33 3.28
CA GLY A 51 -29.51 -19.81 1.89
C GLY A 51 -30.01 -18.78 0.89
N HIS A 52 -30.16 -17.52 1.31
CA HIS A 52 -30.54 -16.42 0.43
C HIS A 52 -29.32 -15.75 -0.18
N ILE A 53 -29.53 -14.92 -1.22
CA ILE A 53 -28.49 -14.12 -1.86
C ILE A 53 -28.24 -12.87 -1.01
N PRO A 54 -27.04 -12.68 -0.40
CA PRO A 54 -26.69 -11.40 0.19
C PRO A 54 -26.58 -10.30 -0.85
N SER A 55 -26.83 -9.06 -0.46
CA SER A 55 -26.58 -7.92 -1.35
C SER A 55 -25.10 -7.79 -1.68
N ASN A 56 -24.80 -7.43 -2.93
CA ASN A 56 -23.44 -7.01 -3.27
C ASN A 56 -23.06 -5.75 -2.47
N MET A 57 -21.80 -5.61 -2.12
CA MET A 57 -21.38 -4.47 -1.34
C MET A 57 -20.02 -3.94 -1.79
N THR A 58 -19.80 -2.66 -1.52
CA THR A 58 -18.53 -1.99 -1.76
C THR A 58 -17.99 -1.40 -0.46
N LEU A 59 -16.71 -1.71 -0.19
CA LEU A 59 -16.01 -1.24 0.99
C LEU A 59 -14.98 -0.20 0.56
N TYR A 60 -15.15 1.01 1.05
CA TYR A 60 -14.29 2.15 0.71
C TYR A 60 -13.46 2.61 1.91
N GLY A 61 -12.31 3.18 1.66
CA GLY A 61 -11.50 3.86 2.67
C GLY A 61 -10.04 3.93 2.27
N VAL A 62 -9.28 4.70 3.01
CA VAL A 62 -7.83 4.82 2.79
C VAL A 62 -7.10 3.49 3.04
N THR A 63 -5.88 3.39 2.54
CA THR A 63 -4.98 2.26 2.85
C THR A 63 -4.81 2.14 4.36
N GLY A 64 -4.73 0.90 4.87
CA GLY A 64 -4.54 0.64 6.30
C GLY A 64 -5.74 0.90 7.22
N ALA A 65 -6.92 1.29 6.67
CA ALA A 65 -8.15 1.50 7.45
C ALA A 65 -8.83 0.19 7.93
N GLY A 66 -8.26 -0.97 7.62
CA GLY A 66 -8.74 -2.28 8.11
C GLY A 66 -9.78 -2.98 7.24
N LYS A 67 -10.07 -2.50 6.02
CA LYS A 67 -11.07 -3.08 5.11
C LYS A 67 -10.88 -4.58 4.88
N THR A 68 -9.71 -4.97 4.39
CA THR A 68 -9.37 -6.37 4.10
C THR A 68 -9.39 -7.22 5.36
N ALA A 69 -8.87 -6.70 6.50
CA ALA A 69 -8.84 -7.41 7.78
C ALA A 69 -10.26 -7.69 8.31
N VAL A 70 -11.16 -6.71 8.27
CA VAL A 70 -12.56 -6.87 8.69
C VAL A 70 -13.28 -7.84 7.77
N THR A 71 -13.09 -7.74 6.46
CA THR A 71 -13.74 -8.65 5.51
C THR A 71 -13.30 -10.10 5.72
N ASP A 72 -11.99 -10.33 5.88
CA ASP A 72 -11.45 -11.65 6.14
C ASP A 72 -11.94 -12.20 7.49
N TYR A 73 -11.96 -11.37 8.53
CA TYR A 73 -12.50 -11.72 9.84
C TYR A 73 -13.98 -12.18 9.77
N VAL A 74 -14.83 -11.38 9.12
CA VAL A 74 -16.26 -11.70 8.99
C VAL A 74 -16.45 -12.95 8.12
N CYS A 75 -15.73 -13.08 7.02
CA CYS A 75 -15.79 -14.27 6.16
C CYS A 75 -15.33 -15.54 6.88
N HIS A 76 -14.30 -15.44 7.73
CA HIS A 76 -13.86 -16.58 8.55
C HIS A 76 -14.97 -17.04 9.52
N HIS A 77 -15.57 -16.11 10.26
CA HIS A 77 -16.67 -16.40 11.18
C HIS A 77 -17.92 -16.91 10.47
N LEU A 78 -18.22 -16.36 9.29
CA LEU A 78 -19.34 -16.79 8.45
C LEU A 78 -19.20 -18.27 8.05
N ARG A 79 -18.01 -18.66 7.55
CA ARG A 79 -17.72 -20.07 7.19
C ARG A 79 -17.83 -21.02 8.39
N ALA A 80 -17.21 -20.64 9.51
CA ALA A 80 -17.29 -21.45 10.74
C ALA A 80 -18.74 -21.64 11.24
N LYS A 81 -19.55 -20.56 11.18
CA LYS A 81 -20.96 -20.64 11.53
C LYS A 81 -21.77 -21.45 10.52
N GLY A 82 -21.48 -21.32 9.22
CA GLY A 82 -22.09 -22.13 8.17
C GLY A 82 -21.90 -23.62 8.42
N GLN A 83 -20.67 -24.05 8.71
CA GLN A 83 -20.34 -25.44 9.06
C GLN A 83 -21.15 -25.92 10.27
N THR A 84 -21.25 -25.13 11.33
CA THR A 84 -22.04 -25.48 12.53
C THR A 84 -23.53 -25.62 12.25
N MET A 85 -24.05 -24.85 11.28
CA MET A 85 -25.47 -24.88 10.87
C MET A 85 -25.76 -25.89 9.76
N GLY A 86 -24.77 -26.64 9.28
CA GLY A 86 -24.91 -27.52 8.11
C GLY A 86 -25.21 -26.76 6.82
N ARG A 87 -24.78 -25.49 6.72
CA ARG A 87 -24.97 -24.65 5.53
C ARG A 87 -23.64 -24.50 4.78
N GLN A 88 -23.70 -24.70 3.48
CA GLN A 88 -22.56 -24.57 2.60
C GLN A 88 -22.37 -23.08 2.24
N VAL A 89 -21.40 -22.44 2.90
CA VAL A 89 -21.03 -21.03 2.62
C VAL A 89 -19.52 -20.97 2.45
N GLU A 90 -19.10 -20.49 1.30
CA GLU A 90 -17.69 -20.32 0.97
C GLU A 90 -17.36 -18.85 0.70
N SER A 91 -16.14 -18.46 1.05
CA SER A 91 -15.63 -17.14 0.70
C SER A 91 -14.31 -17.26 -0.04
N ILE A 92 -14.20 -16.59 -1.17
CA ILE A 92 -13.02 -16.59 -2.05
C ILE A 92 -12.54 -15.16 -2.14
N MET A 93 -11.29 -14.92 -1.71
CA MET A 93 -10.67 -13.60 -1.76
C MET A 93 -9.65 -13.55 -2.89
N VAL A 94 -9.76 -12.53 -3.73
CA VAL A 94 -8.86 -12.29 -4.87
C VAL A 94 -8.26 -10.90 -4.74
N ASN A 95 -6.92 -10.80 -4.72
CA ASN A 95 -6.24 -9.52 -4.80
C ASN A 95 -6.10 -9.10 -6.28
N CYS A 96 -6.84 -8.06 -6.67
CA CYS A 96 -6.92 -7.59 -8.05
C CYS A 96 -5.66 -6.84 -8.53
N ARG A 97 -4.73 -6.53 -7.63
CA ARG A 97 -3.42 -5.99 -8.01
C ARG A 97 -2.47 -7.08 -8.50
N GLN A 98 -2.59 -8.29 -7.93
CA GLN A 98 -1.78 -9.45 -8.34
C GLN A 98 -2.40 -10.19 -9.53
N ILE A 99 -3.75 -10.27 -9.52
CA ILE A 99 -4.56 -10.96 -10.53
C ILE A 99 -5.42 -9.91 -11.23
N ASP A 100 -4.91 -9.32 -12.28
CA ASP A 100 -5.34 -8.04 -12.85
C ASP A 100 -6.05 -8.16 -14.21
N THR A 101 -6.47 -9.37 -14.61
CA THR A 101 -7.24 -9.60 -15.83
C THR A 101 -8.49 -10.44 -15.55
N GLN A 102 -9.57 -10.19 -16.29
CA GLN A 102 -10.83 -10.92 -16.17
C GLN A 102 -10.62 -12.44 -16.22
N TYR A 103 -9.86 -12.91 -17.20
CA TYR A 103 -9.57 -14.33 -17.38
C TYR A 103 -8.92 -14.95 -16.14
N ARG A 104 -7.85 -14.32 -15.61
CA ARG A 104 -7.11 -14.84 -14.47
C ARG A 104 -7.91 -14.82 -13.18
N VAL A 105 -8.77 -13.80 -12.98
CA VAL A 105 -9.67 -13.76 -11.81
C VAL A 105 -10.67 -14.90 -11.88
N LEU A 106 -11.34 -15.11 -13.03
CA LEU A 106 -12.29 -16.20 -13.20
C LEU A 106 -11.63 -17.58 -13.04
N SER A 107 -10.44 -17.76 -13.62
CA SER A 107 -9.68 -19.01 -13.48
C SER A 107 -9.27 -19.26 -12.02
N HIS A 108 -8.81 -18.22 -11.32
CA HIS A 108 -8.42 -18.32 -9.92
C HIS A 108 -9.61 -18.72 -9.03
N ILE A 109 -10.76 -18.06 -9.20
CA ILE A 109 -11.98 -18.42 -8.46
C ILE A 109 -12.41 -19.87 -8.82
N GLY A 110 -12.39 -20.23 -10.09
CA GLY A 110 -12.77 -21.57 -10.53
C GLY A 110 -11.83 -22.67 -10.01
N ASN A 111 -10.53 -22.41 -9.94
CA ASN A 111 -9.55 -23.36 -9.44
C ASN A 111 -9.55 -23.46 -7.92
N SER A 112 -9.90 -22.38 -7.19
CA SER A 112 -10.09 -22.44 -5.72
C SER A 112 -11.28 -23.33 -5.29
N LEU A 113 -12.14 -23.73 -6.23
CA LEU A 113 -13.26 -24.64 -6.00
C LEU A 113 -12.93 -26.10 -6.30
N LEU A 114 -11.71 -26.43 -6.74
CA LEU A 114 -11.30 -27.81 -6.94
C LEU A 114 -11.07 -28.51 -5.60
N GLU A 115 -11.41 -29.79 -5.55
CA GLU A 115 -11.03 -30.67 -4.46
C GLU A 115 -9.62 -31.23 -4.73
N ASP A 116 -8.90 -31.62 -3.68
CA ASP A 116 -7.48 -32.05 -3.75
C ASP A 116 -7.20 -33.20 -4.73
N PHE A 117 -8.23 -33.88 -5.24
CA PHE A 117 -8.10 -34.99 -6.18
C PHE A 117 -8.59 -34.69 -7.61
N GLU A 118 -9.12 -33.50 -7.86
CA GLU A 118 -9.57 -33.09 -9.20
C GLU A 118 -8.41 -32.52 -10.02
N GLN A 119 -8.09 -33.16 -11.18
CA GLN A 119 -7.00 -32.76 -12.07
C GLN A 119 -7.41 -31.75 -13.15
N ASP A 120 -8.69 -31.39 -13.22
CA ASP A 120 -9.23 -30.53 -14.28
C ASP A 120 -9.07 -29.03 -13.95
N GLU A 121 -7.84 -28.56 -13.76
CA GLU A 121 -7.59 -27.13 -13.59
C GLU A 121 -7.99 -26.33 -14.83
N ILE A 122 -8.63 -25.18 -14.60
CA ILE A 122 -8.81 -24.18 -15.65
C ILE A 122 -7.42 -23.63 -15.99
N PRO A 123 -6.94 -23.79 -17.23
CA PRO A 123 -5.61 -23.34 -17.58
C PRO A 123 -5.49 -21.82 -17.45
N PHE A 124 -4.28 -21.33 -17.16
CA PHE A 124 -4.05 -19.88 -17.01
C PHE A 124 -4.14 -19.11 -18.34
N THR A 125 -4.18 -19.80 -19.48
CA THR A 125 -4.32 -19.25 -20.84
C THR A 125 -4.94 -20.28 -21.78
N GLY A 126 -5.48 -19.82 -22.91
CA GLY A 126 -5.83 -20.68 -24.04
C GLY A 126 -7.33 -20.99 -24.18
N TRP A 127 -8.13 -20.86 -23.13
CA TRP A 127 -9.59 -20.98 -23.29
C TRP A 127 -10.20 -19.59 -23.58
N PRO A 128 -11.30 -19.54 -24.33
CA PRO A 128 -12.12 -18.33 -24.41
C PRO A 128 -12.66 -17.96 -23.02
N THR A 129 -12.75 -16.66 -22.71
CA THR A 129 -13.21 -16.16 -21.40
C THR A 129 -14.62 -16.66 -21.06
N ASP A 130 -15.50 -16.76 -22.05
CA ASP A 130 -16.86 -17.31 -21.88
C ASP A 130 -16.85 -18.77 -21.44
N ARG A 131 -15.90 -19.57 -21.95
CA ARG A 131 -15.73 -20.95 -21.52
C ARG A 131 -15.27 -21.03 -20.07
N VAL A 132 -14.35 -20.16 -19.66
CA VAL A 132 -13.90 -20.08 -18.25
C VAL A 132 -15.06 -19.70 -17.34
N PHE A 133 -15.87 -18.71 -17.74
CA PHE A 133 -17.03 -18.30 -16.98
C PHE A 133 -18.07 -19.43 -16.84
N ASN A 134 -18.39 -20.12 -17.92
CA ASN A 134 -19.33 -21.25 -17.91
C ASN A 134 -18.82 -22.40 -17.04
N GLU A 135 -17.51 -22.66 -17.06
CA GLU A 135 -16.92 -23.69 -16.21
C GLU A 135 -16.96 -23.28 -14.73
N LEU A 136 -16.70 -22.00 -14.41
CA LEU A 136 -16.88 -21.47 -13.07
C LEU A 136 -18.32 -21.65 -12.57
N VAL A 137 -19.32 -21.24 -13.35
CA VAL A 137 -20.75 -21.42 -13.04
C VAL A 137 -21.06 -22.90 -12.78
N ARG A 138 -20.57 -23.80 -13.63
CA ARG A 138 -20.76 -25.25 -13.50
C ARG A 138 -20.18 -25.80 -12.19
N ARG A 139 -18.97 -25.35 -11.81
CA ARG A 139 -18.30 -25.77 -10.55
C ARG A 139 -19.05 -25.26 -9.33
N MET A 140 -19.48 -23.99 -9.34
CA MET A 140 -20.27 -23.42 -8.26
C MET A 140 -21.60 -24.18 -8.10
N ASP A 141 -22.32 -24.45 -9.19
CA ASP A 141 -23.59 -25.19 -9.14
C ASP A 141 -23.43 -26.66 -8.71
N ARG A 142 -22.32 -27.31 -9.08
CA ARG A 142 -22.00 -28.67 -8.61
C ARG A 142 -21.81 -28.71 -7.09
N ARG A 143 -21.13 -27.67 -6.56
CA ARG A 143 -20.86 -27.54 -5.14
C ARG A 143 -22.09 -27.09 -4.35
N GLY A 144 -22.91 -26.23 -4.94
CA GLY A 144 -24.07 -25.63 -4.30
C GLY A 144 -23.71 -24.64 -3.21
N GLY A 145 -24.72 -24.15 -2.49
CA GLY A 145 -24.52 -23.21 -1.39
C GLY A 145 -24.35 -21.75 -1.80
N VAL A 146 -23.78 -20.93 -0.94
CA VAL A 146 -23.59 -19.50 -1.15
C VAL A 146 -22.11 -19.15 -1.19
N PHE A 147 -21.70 -18.44 -2.25
CA PHE A 147 -20.33 -18.00 -2.47
C PHE A 147 -20.22 -16.49 -2.27
N VAL A 148 -19.31 -16.09 -1.38
CA VAL A 148 -18.93 -14.70 -1.16
C VAL A 148 -17.61 -14.45 -1.90
N ILE A 149 -17.68 -13.73 -3.02
CA ILE A 149 -16.52 -13.39 -3.85
C ILE A 149 -16.01 -12.02 -3.41
N VAL A 150 -14.84 -11.98 -2.81
CA VAL A 150 -14.20 -10.75 -2.35
C VAL A 150 -13.11 -10.34 -3.34
N LEU A 151 -13.26 -9.16 -3.93
CA LEU A 151 -12.31 -8.55 -4.85
C LEU A 151 -11.60 -7.41 -4.13
N ASP A 152 -10.38 -7.66 -3.66
CA ASP A 152 -9.56 -6.64 -2.99
C ASP A 152 -8.78 -5.82 -4.02
N GLU A 153 -8.64 -4.52 -3.78
CA GLU A 153 -8.06 -3.52 -4.70
C GLU A 153 -8.75 -3.51 -6.07
N ILE A 154 -10.09 -3.56 -6.07
CA ILE A 154 -10.93 -3.65 -7.27
C ILE A 154 -10.73 -2.47 -8.25
N ASP A 155 -10.40 -1.29 -7.74
CA ASP A 155 -10.11 -0.10 -8.52
C ASP A 155 -8.93 -0.30 -9.48
N HIS A 156 -7.95 -1.11 -9.10
CA HIS A 156 -6.82 -1.45 -9.96
C HIS A 156 -7.26 -2.29 -11.17
N LEU A 157 -8.14 -3.28 -10.93
CA LEU A 157 -8.67 -4.14 -11.97
C LEU A 157 -9.52 -3.34 -12.98
N VAL A 158 -10.43 -2.48 -12.47
CA VAL A 158 -11.33 -1.67 -13.32
C VAL A 158 -10.52 -0.72 -14.19
N ARG A 159 -9.51 -0.05 -13.65
CA ARG A 159 -8.64 0.84 -14.44
C ARG A 159 -7.88 0.13 -15.55
N LYS A 160 -7.49 -1.13 -15.32
CA LYS A 160 -6.66 -1.90 -16.27
C LYS A 160 -7.48 -2.69 -17.28
N ALA A 161 -8.55 -3.35 -16.83
CA ALA A 161 -9.28 -4.36 -17.60
C ALA A 161 -10.75 -3.98 -17.89
N GLY A 162 -11.19 -2.79 -17.42
CA GLY A 162 -12.61 -2.42 -17.52
C GLY A 162 -13.49 -3.15 -16.51
N ASP A 163 -14.80 -3.07 -16.70
CA ASP A 163 -15.79 -3.56 -15.76
C ASP A 163 -16.54 -4.83 -16.21
N ASP A 164 -16.16 -5.44 -17.33
CA ASP A 164 -16.77 -6.67 -17.86
C ASP A 164 -16.79 -7.82 -16.85
N LEU A 165 -15.70 -7.98 -16.07
CA LEU A 165 -15.67 -8.97 -15.00
C LEU A 165 -16.75 -8.73 -13.96
N LEU A 166 -16.91 -7.47 -13.53
CA LEU A 166 -17.92 -7.10 -12.53
C LEU A 166 -19.32 -7.31 -13.05
N TYR A 167 -19.54 -6.98 -14.33
CA TYR A 167 -20.80 -7.29 -14.99
C TYR A 167 -21.13 -8.79 -14.93
N ASN A 168 -20.16 -9.64 -15.29
CA ASN A 168 -20.32 -11.09 -15.28
C ASN A 168 -20.56 -11.63 -13.86
N LEU A 169 -19.75 -11.22 -12.88
CA LEU A 169 -19.90 -11.71 -11.50
C LEU A 169 -21.21 -11.23 -10.85
N THR A 170 -21.59 -9.97 -11.03
CA THR A 170 -22.84 -9.43 -10.44
C THR A 170 -24.11 -9.95 -11.13
N SER A 171 -24.02 -10.43 -12.39
CA SER A 171 -25.12 -11.06 -13.10
C SER A 171 -25.13 -12.59 -13.00
N MET A 172 -24.12 -13.19 -12.41
CA MET A 172 -23.90 -14.65 -12.37
C MET A 172 -25.11 -15.42 -11.78
N ASN A 173 -25.80 -14.85 -10.80
CA ASN A 173 -26.98 -15.46 -10.18
C ASN A 173 -28.10 -15.81 -11.18
N ALA A 174 -28.16 -15.15 -12.35
CA ALA A 174 -29.11 -15.51 -13.42
C ALA A 174 -28.75 -16.85 -14.09
N SER A 175 -27.47 -17.25 -14.04
CA SER A 175 -26.97 -18.50 -14.64
C SER A 175 -26.89 -19.64 -13.63
N LEU A 176 -26.82 -19.33 -12.32
CA LEU A 176 -26.74 -20.30 -11.24
C LEU A 176 -28.10 -20.90 -10.92
N LYS A 177 -28.19 -22.23 -10.77
CA LYS A 177 -29.41 -22.98 -10.45
C LYS A 177 -29.43 -23.41 -8.96
N HIS A 178 -28.35 -24.01 -8.50
CA HIS A 178 -28.20 -24.58 -7.15
C HIS A 178 -27.33 -23.75 -6.23
N ALA A 179 -26.41 -22.99 -6.78
CA ALA A 179 -25.56 -22.06 -6.03
C ALA A 179 -26.12 -20.63 -6.04
N ARG A 180 -25.59 -19.82 -5.16
CA ARG A 180 -25.84 -18.37 -5.08
C ARG A 180 -24.51 -17.65 -4.91
N SER A 181 -24.42 -16.41 -5.36
CA SER A 181 -23.20 -15.61 -5.19
C SER A 181 -23.49 -14.17 -4.80
N CYS A 182 -22.60 -13.57 -4.03
CA CYS A 182 -22.53 -12.13 -3.85
C CYS A 182 -21.09 -11.67 -4.00
N VAL A 183 -20.92 -10.40 -4.38
CA VAL A 183 -19.62 -9.76 -4.61
C VAL A 183 -19.39 -8.69 -3.57
N ILE A 184 -18.20 -8.72 -2.96
CA ILE A 184 -17.68 -7.67 -2.09
C ILE A 184 -16.50 -7.02 -2.81
N GLY A 185 -16.64 -5.75 -3.21
CA GLY A 185 -15.56 -4.97 -3.79
C GLY A 185 -14.87 -4.12 -2.73
N ILE A 186 -13.55 -4.22 -2.59
CA ILE A 186 -12.75 -3.38 -1.68
C ILE A 186 -11.95 -2.40 -2.51
N SER A 187 -12.09 -1.10 -2.24
CA SER A 187 -11.39 -0.03 -2.96
C SER A 187 -10.71 0.96 -2.03
N ASN A 188 -9.56 1.45 -2.47
CA ASN A 188 -8.88 2.60 -1.87
C ASN A 188 -9.29 3.93 -2.52
N ASP A 189 -10.01 3.88 -3.66
CA ASP A 189 -10.46 5.05 -4.40
C ASP A 189 -11.99 5.19 -4.33
N LEU A 190 -12.46 6.27 -3.72
CA LEU A 190 -13.89 6.58 -3.62
C LEU A 190 -14.54 6.86 -4.98
N LYS A 191 -13.74 7.22 -5.99
CA LYS A 191 -14.23 7.59 -7.32
C LYS A 191 -14.17 6.45 -8.33
N PHE A 192 -13.72 5.25 -7.95
CA PHE A 192 -13.58 4.18 -8.92
C PHE A 192 -14.91 3.80 -9.58
N THR A 193 -16.03 3.97 -8.89
CA THR A 193 -17.37 3.71 -9.43
C THR A 193 -17.76 4.67 -10.55
N ASP A 194 -17.10 5.81 -10.70
CA ASP A 194 -17.34 6.75 -11.81
C ASP A 194 -16.86 6.19 -13.16
N PHE A 195 -15.97 5.19 -13.11
CA PHE A 195 -15.47 4.48 -14.30
C PHE A 195 -16.30 3.24 -14.67
N LEU A 196 -17.33 2.90 -13.88
CA LEU A 196 -18.19 1.75 -14.12
C LEU A 196 -19.38 2.09 -15.01
N ASP A 197 -19.80 1.12 -15.84
CA ASP A 197 -21.11 1.19 -16.50
C ASP A 197 -22.23 1.35 -15.45
N PRO A 198 -23.25 2.20 -15.71
CA PRO A 198 -24.34 2.42 -14.77
C PRO A 198 -25.04 1.13 -14.30
N ARG A 199 -25.10 0.09 -15.14
CA ARG A 199 -25.68 -1.20 -14.79
C ARG A 199 -24.83 -1.96 -13.77
N VAL A 200 -23.51 -1.94 -13.94
CA VAL A 200 -22.55 -2.57 -13.03
C VAL A 200 -22.56 -1.82 -11.70
N ARG A 201 -22.51 -0.49 -11.76
CA ARG A 201 -22.57 0.38 -10.58
C ARG A 201 -23.83 0.12 -9.74
N SER A 202 -25.00 0.03 -10.38
CA SER A 202 -26.28 -0.25 -9.69
C SER A 202 -26.33 -1.63 -9.03
N ARG A 203 -25.67 -2.63 -9.62
CA ARG A 203 -25.65 -4.00 -9.08
C ARG A 203 -24.60 -4.20 -8.00
N LEU A 204 -23.46 -3.55 -8.12
CA LEU A 204 -22.36 -3.65 -7.17
C LEU A 204 -22.61 -2.80 -5.91
N GLY A 205 -23.06 -1.56 -6.08
CA GLY A 205 -23.28 -0.59 -5.02
C GLY A 205 -24.66 -0.72 -4.34
N GLN A 206 -25.09 -1.94 -3.99
CA GLN A 206 -26.34 -2.15 -3.24
C GLN A 206 -26.15 -1.76 -1.76
N LEU A 207 -24.96 -1.95 -1.24
CA LEU A 207 -24.57 -1.56 0.11
C LEU A 207 -23.14 -1.01 0.09
N ASP A 208 -22.97 0.22 0.56
CA ASP A 208 -21.68 0.86 0.68
C ASP A 208 -21.28 0.99 2.15
N VAL A 209 -20.04 0.58 2.48
CA VAL A 209 -19.47 0.70 3.82
C VAL A 209 -18.19 1.52 3.75
N LEU A 210 -18.20 2.66 4.43
CA LEU A 210 -17.05 3.56 4.49
C LEU A 210 -16.21 3.27 5.73
N PHE A 211 -14.95 2.94 5.51
CA PHE A 211 -13.93 2.79 6.53
C PHE A 211 -13.20 4.12 6.73
N ARG A 212 -13.43 4.77 7.85
CA ARG A 212 -12.72 5.99 8.21
C ARG A 212 -11.28 5.66 8.60
N PRO A 213 -10.30 6.56 8.31
CA PRO A 213 -8.95 6.40 8.85
C PRO A 213 -8.99 6.34 10.38
N TYR A 214 -8.05 5.63 10.97
CA TYR A 214 -7.93 5.59 12.43
C TYR A 214 -7.36 6.93 12.95
N ASP A 215 -7.85 7.37 14.08
CA ASP A 215 -7.23 8.45 14.85
C ASP A 215 -6.09 7.92 15.75
N ALA A 216 -5.39 8.84 16.42
CA ALA A 216 -4.24 8.48 17.25
C ALA A 216 -4.61 7.61 18.44
N GLU A 217 -5.79 7.80 19.06
CA GLU A 217 -6.26 7.02 20.21
C GLU A 217 -6.60 5.59 19.79
N GLN A 218 -7.29 5.44 18.66
CA GLN A 218 -7.63 4.14 18.09
C GLN A 218 -6.38 3.35 17.69
N LEU A 219 -5.38 4.02 17.12
CA LEU A 219 -4.09 3.40 16.80
C LEU A 219 -3.33 2.97 18.06
N GLN A 220 -3.38 3.74 19.16
CA GLN A 220 -2.79 3.31 20.42
C GLN A 220 -3.41 2.01 20.94
N ASP A 221 -4.74 1.89 20.89
CA ASP A 221 -5.42 0.67 21.35
C ASP A 221 -5.05 -0.54 20.49
N ILE A 222 -4.99 -0.37 19.16
CA ILE A 222 -4.53 -1.40 18.23
C ILE A 222 -3.08 -1.81 18.54
N LEU A 223 -2.19 -0.83 18.74
CA LEU A 223 -0.79 -1.09 19.06
C LEU A 223 -0.60 -1.77 20.40
N ARG A 224 -1.35 -1.36 21.45
CA ARG A 224 -1.32 -2.00 22.77
C ARG A 224 -1.74 -3.46 22.70
N GLN A 225 -2.83 -3.75 22.00
CA GLN A 225 -3.28 -5.13 21.82
C GLN A 225 -2.20 -5.98 21.14
N ARG A 226 -1.64 -5.49 20.04
CA ARG A 226 -0.63 -6.23 19.25
C ARG A 226 0.69 -6.37 19.99
N ALA A 227 1.08 -5.35 20.76
CA ALA A 227 2.26 -5.38 21.60
C ALA A 227 2.17 -6.43 22.70
N LEU A 228 1.01 -6.57 23.38
CA LEU A 228 0.79 -7.60 24.38
C LEU A 228 0.96 -9.02 23.85
N GLU A 229 0.58 -9.24 22.58
CA GLU A 229 0.69 -10.54 21.91
C GLU A 229 2.12 -10.76 21.34
N GLY A 230 2.78 -9.70 20.87
CA GLY A 230 4.01 -9.79 20.09
C GLY A 230 5.29 -9.49 20.84
N LEU A 231 5.25 -8.70 21.91
CA LEU A 231 6.41 -8.24 22.67
C LEU A 231 6.38 -8.69 24.14
N ASP A 232 7.53 -8.70 24.77
CA ASP A 232 7.59 -8.88 26.24
C ASP A 232 6.99 -7.65 26.93
N VAL A 233 6.31 -7.87 28.07
CA VAL A 233 5.59 -6.81 28.79
C VAL A 233 6.51 -5.66 29.22
N GLU A 234 7.76 -5.97 29.55
CA GLU A 234 8.78 -5.00 29.99
C GLU A 234 9.58 -4.40 28.83
N ALA A 235 9.33 -4.82 27.59
CA ALA A 235 10.08 -4.39 26.43
C ALA A 235 9.74 -2.97 25.97
N LEU A 236 8.62 -2.38 26.40
CA LEU A 236 8.17 -1.07 25.95
C LEU A 236 8.41 0.00 27.00
N GLY A 237 9.19 0.99 26.64
CA GLY A 237 9.38 2.22 27.43
C GLY A 237 8.17 3.17 27.32
N PRO A 238 8.11 4.16 28.21
CA PRO A 238 7.01 5.12 28.24
C PRO A 238 6.97 5.98 26.95
N GLY A 239 5.76 6.23 26.44
CA GLY A 239 5.53 7.10 25.29
C GLY A 239 5.86 6.50 23.93
N VAL A 240 6.26 5.23 23.83
CA VAL A 240 6.59 4.55 22.56
C VAL A 240 5.34 4.34 21.73
N ILE A 241 4.29 3.75 22.31
CA ILE A 241 3.02 3.49 21.61
C ILE A 241 2.38 4.80 21.18
N GLU A 242 2.35 5.79 22.08
CA GLU A 242 1.78 7.11 21.82
C GLU A 242 2.49 7.81 20.65
N LEU A 243 3.82 7.71 20.58
CA LEU A 243 4.60 8.29 19.48
C LEU A 243 4.37 7.55 18.16
N CYS A 244 4.39 6.22 18.14
CA CYS A 244 4.07 5.43 16.94
C CYS A 244 2.67 5.76 16.40
N ALA A 245 1.68 5.83 17.29
CA ALA A 245 0.31 6.15 16.93
C ALA A 245 0.16 7.59 16.38
N ALA A 246 0.81 8.56 17.02
CA ALA A 246 0.78 9.96 16.59
C ALA A 246 1.41 10.14 15.20
N LEU A 247 2.56 9.51 14.95
CA LEU A 247 3.23 9.55 13.64
C LEU A 247 2.35 8.92 12.54
N ALA A 248 1.80 7.73 12.78
CA ALA A 248 0.95 7.05 11.81
C ALA A 248 -0.39 7.81 11.58
N ALA A 249 -0.94 8.47 12.61
CA ALA A 249 -2.14 9.31 12.45
C ALA A 249 -1.87 10.53 11.57
N GLN A 250 -0.66 11.12 11.63
CA GLN A 250 -0.25 12.21 10.73
C GLN A 250 -0.10 11.72 9.28
N GLU A 251 0.29 10.48 9.06
CA GLU A 251 0.41 9.82 7.76
C GLU A 251 -0.90 9.11 7.33
N HIS A 252 -2.04 9.75 7.46
CA HIS A 252 -3.35 9.27 7.00
C HIS A 252 -4.03 8.20 7.87
N GLY A 253 -3.60 7.95 9.10
CA GLY A 253 -4.25 6.99 10.00
C GLY A 253 -4.12 5.53 9.55
N ASP A 254 -2.97 5.16 8.96
CA ASP A 254 -2.67 3.81 8.49
C ASP A 254 -2.16 2.93 9.64
N ALA A 255 -2.96 1.92 10.03
CA ALA A 255 -2.59 0.97 11.07
C ALA A 255 -1.39 0.08 10.67
N ARG A 256 -1.13 -0.14 9.38
CA ARG A 256 0.05 -0.88 8.91
C ARG A 256 1.33 -0.10 9.20
N CYS A 257 1.31 1.21 8.92
CA CYS A 257 2.43 2.09 9.23
C CYS A 257 2.72 2.10 10.75
N ALA A 258 1.68 2.19 11.59
CA ALA A 258 1.83 2.16 13.04
C ALA A 258 2.47 0.85 13.54
N LEU A 259 2.02 -0.30 13.02
CA LEU A 259 2.57 -1.62 13.34
C LEU A 259 4.02 -1.78 12.87
N ASP A 260 4.34 -1.31 11.66
CA ASP A 260 5.71 -1.36 11.14
C ASP A 260 6.65 -0.45 11.94
N LEU A 261 6.22 0.76 12.35
CA LEU A 261 6.97 1.61 13.24
C LEU A 261 7.31 0.90 14.55
N LEU A 262 6.33 0.29 15.21
CA LEU A 262 6.55 -0.43 16.46
C LEU A 262 7.49 -1.63 16.28
N ARG A 263 7.26 -2.44 15.25
CA ARG A 263 8.08 -3.61 14.93
C ARG A 263 9.54 -3.24 14.67
N ILE A 264 9.78 -2.26 13.79
CA ILE A 264 11.12 -1.83 13.43
C ILE A 264 11.82 -1.16 14.63
N SER A 265 11.06 -0.42 15.47
CA SER A 265 11.61 0.15 16.70
C SER A 265 12.13 -0.92 17.66
N ALA A 266 11.38 -2.03 17.81
CA ALA A 266 11.81 -3.16 18.63
C ALA A 266 13.03 -3.87 18.00
N GLU A 267 13.06 -4.04 16.68
CA GLU A 267 14.23 -4.57 15.96
C GLU A 267 15.48 -3.71 16.16
N LYS A 268 15.34 -2.38 16.19
CA LYS A 268 16.45 -1.45 16.43
C LYS A 268 16.95 -1.54 17.87
N ALA A 269 16.08 -1.67 18.85
CA ALA A 269 16.47 -1.88 20.24
C ALA A 269 17.25 -3.19 20.41
N GLU A 270 16.79 -4.30 19.80
CA GLU A 270 17.54 -5.56 19.79
C GLU A 270 18.93 -5.42 19.14
N GLN A 271 19.00 -4.75 17.98
CA GLN A 271 20.27 -4.52 17.27
C GLN A 271 21.26 -3.70 18.10
N SER A 272 20.76 -2.76 18.92
CA SER A 272 21.56 -1.95 19.83
C SER A 272 21.92 -2.67 21.15
N GLY A 273 21.38 -3.87 21.38
CA GLY A 273 21.55 -4.63 22.63
C GLY A 273 20.77 -4.08 23.81
N GLU A 274 19.78 -3.20 23.55
CA GLU A 274 18.92 -2.63 24.59
C GLU A 274 17.76 -3.56 24.90
N SER A 275 17.39 -3.64 26.18
CA SER A 275 16.29 -4.49 26.65
C SER A 275 14.92 -3.78 26.64
N VAL A 276 14.89 -2.48 26.32
CA VAL A 276 13.69 -1.65 26.33
C VAL A 276 13.68 -0.75 25.10
N VAL A 277 12.57 -0.78 24.37
CA VAL A 277 12.31 0.13 23.26
C VAL A 277 12.02 1.53 23.82
N ASN A 278 12.69 2.54 23.31
CA ASN A 278 12.49 3.94 23.69
C ASN A 278 12.05 4.80 22.49
N GLN A 279 11.68 6.06 22.74
CA GLN A 279 11.23 6.98 21.69
C GLN A 279 12.31 7.27 20.62
N ASN A 280 13.60 7.15 20.96
CA ASN A 280 14.67 7.33 19.98
C ASN A 280 14.67 6.20 18.95
N HIS A 281 14.41 4.95 19.37
CA HIS A 281 14.24 3.83 18.42
C HIS A 281 13.08 4.05 17.46
N VAL A 282 11.98 4.69 17.92
CA VAL A 282 10.84 5.04 17.05
C VAL A 282 11.26 6.06 15.98
N ARG A 283 12.03 7.07 16.35
CA ARG A 283 12.53 8.07 15.39
C ARG A 283 13.50 7.46 14.38
N ILE A 284 14.37 6.54 14.82
CA ILE A 284 15.27 5.80 13.92
C ILE A 284 14.45 4.91 12.97
N ALA A 285 13.43 4.23 13.47
CA ALA A 285 12.53 3.42 12.66
C ALA A 285 11.77 4.25 11.62
N GLN A 286 11.25 5.42 12.02
CA GLN A 286 10.61 6.37 11.10
C GLN A 286 11.55 6.77 9.97
N SER A 287 12.75 7.24 10.32
CA SER A 287 13.76 7.62 9.32
C SER A 287 14.12 6.47 8.38
N GLN A 288 14.18 5.23 8.89
CA GLN A 288 14.43 4.06 8.05
C GLN A 288 13.29 3.80 7.08
N ILE A 289 12.03 3.82 7.54
CA ILE A 289 10.85 3.62 6.67
C ILE A 289 10.80 4.67 5.56
N GLU A 290 11.01 5.94 5.90
CA GLU A 290 11.07 7.04 4.93
C GLU A 290 12.20 6.82 3.90
N SER A 291 13.39 6.40 4.36
CA SER A 291 14.52 6.07 3.49
C SER A 291 14.20 4.91 2.55
N ASP A 292 13.63 3.82 3.08
CA ASP A 292 13.30 2.62 2.31
C ASP A 292 12.23 2.90 1.24
N GLN A 293 11.32 3.85 1.49
CA GLN A 293 10.32 4.29 0.52
C GLN A 293 10.92 5.20 -0.58
N MET A 294 11.82 6.10 -0.22
CA MET A 294 12.40 7.06 -1.17
C MET A 294 13.50 6.47 -2.06
N THR A 295 14.29 5.56 -1.54
CA THR A 295 15.42 4.95 -2.25
C THR A 295 15.03 4.37 -3.62
N PRO A 296 14.02 3.51 -3.77
CA PRO A 296 13.63 2.98 -5.08
C PRO A 296 13.07 4.06 -6.01
N VAL A 297 12.36 5.06 -5.47
CA VAL A 297 11.84 6.17 -6.27
C VAL A 297 12.99 6.97 -6.88
N ILE A 298 14.00 7.34 -6.07
CA ILE A 298 15.18 8.08 -6.53
C ILE A 298 15.98 7.25 -7.55
N ALA A 299 16.19 5.97 -7.29
CA ALA A 299 16.95 5.09 -8.17
C ALA A 299 16.32 4.96 -9.57
N THR A 300 14.98 4.93 -9.65
CA THR A 300 14.23 4.76 -10.90
C THR A 300 13.91 6.05 -11.65
N LEU A 301 14.27 7.22 -11.12
CA LEU A 301 14.09 8.49 -11.80
C LEU A 301 14.81 8.50 -13.16
N PRO A 302 14.21 9.07 -14.22
CA PRO A 302 14.91 9.35 -15.47
C PRO A 302 16.12 10.27 -15.27
N SER A 303 17.20 10.09 -16.03
CA SER A 303 18.46 10.83 -15.90
C SER A 303 18.29 12.35 -15.80
N GLN A 304 17.38 12.94 -16.59
CA GLN A 304 17.12 14.37 -16.54
C GLN A 304 16.46 14.82 -15.22
N GLN A 305 15.61 13.97 -14.61
CA GLN A 305 15.02 14.27 -13.29
C GLN A 305 16.06 14.11 -12.18
N LYS A 306 16.95 13.12 -12.27
CA LYS A 306 18.10 12.97 -11.36
C LYS A 306 18.98 14.22 -11.38
N LEU A 307 19.31 14.74 -12.57
CA LEU A 307 20.10 15.96 -12.71
C LEU A 307 19.41 17.18 -12.09
N VAL A 308 18.10 17.31 -12.24
CA VAL A 308 17.34 18.39 -11.61
C VAL A 308 17.35 18.25 -10.10
N LEU A 309 17.12 17.05 -9.58
CA LEU A 309 17.15 16.78 -8.14
C LEU A 309 18.54 17.01 -7.56
N ALA A 310 19.59 16.53 -8.23
CA ALA A 310 20.98 16.81 -7.84
C ALA A 310 21.28 18.31 -7.81
N SER A 311 20.76 19.07 -8.78
CA SER A 311 20.94 20.53 -8.85
C SER A 311 20.26 21.26 -7.69
N ILE A 312 19.11 20.75 -7.21
CA ILE A 312 18.42 21.30 -6.03
C ILE A 312 19.25 21.02 -4.77
N LEU A 313 19.69 19.79 -4.58
CA LEU A 313 20.49 19.39 -3.41
C LEU A 313 21.84 20.11 -3.35
N LEU A 314 22.49 20.33 -4.49
CA LEU A 314 23.75 21.09 -4.56
C LEU A 314 23.53 22.57 -4.20
N ASN A 315 22.40 23.16 -4.56
CA ASN A 315 22.05 24.50 -4.11
C ASN A 315 21.88 24.59 -2.59
N GLU A 316 21.17 23.62 -2.01
CA GLU A 316 20.96 23.54 -0.56
C GLU A 316 22.28 23.32 0.20
N GLN A 317 23.19 22.49 -0.31
CA GLN A 317 24.53 22.29 0.23
C GLN A 317 25.39 23.55 0.20
N ASN A 318 25.19 24.41 -0.80
CA ASN A 318 25.80 25.73 -0.88
C ASN A 318 25.15 26.76 0.08
N GLY A 319 24.25 26.32 0.98
CA GLY A 319 23.62 27.16 2.00
C GLY A 319 22.37 27.90 1.53
N LEU A 320 21.89 27.67 0.31
CA LEU A 320 20.68 28.31 -0.19
C LEU A 320 19.43 27.60 0.34
N ARG A 321 18.52 28.36 0.92
CA ARG A 321 17.17 27.92 1.29
C ARG A 321 16.16 28.53 0.32
N ASN A 322 15.03 27.86 0.09
CA ASN A 322 13.99 28.31 -0.83
C ASN A 322 14.56 28.56 -2.25
N VAL A 323 15.24 27.56 -2.77
CA VAL A 323 15.94 27.62 -4.05
C VAL A 323 14.95 27.97 -5.19
N GLN A 324 15.33 28.95 -6.01
CA GLN A 324 14.45 29.39 -7.11
C GLN A 324 14.71 28.58 -8.38
N THR A 325 13.68 28.46 -9.23
CA THR A 325 13.77 27.74 -10.51
C THR A 325 14.95 28.18 -11.37
N GLY A 326 15.31 29.47 -11.37
CA GLY A 326 16.49 30.01 -12.09
C GLY A 326 17.79 29.46 -11.55
N GLN A 327 17.95 29.44 -10.22
CA GLN A 327 19.14 28.91 -9.55
C GLN A 327 19.31 27.39 -9.80
N VAL A 328 18.20 26.64 -9.76
CA VAL A 328 18.24 25.21 -10.14
C VAL A 328 18.68 25.06 -11.60
N TYR A 329 18.15 25.89 -12.51
CA TYR A 329 18.49 25.83 -13.92
C TYR A 329 19.95 26.13 -14.19
N ASP A 330 20.55 27.08 -13.48
CA ASP A 330 21.97 27.45 -13.64
C ASP A 330 22.90 26.28 -13.28
N ILE A 331 22.70 25.62 -12.12
CA ILE A 331 23.48 24.44 -11.74
C ILE A 331 23.19 23.26 -12.68
N TYR A 332 21.92 23.01 -13.00
CA TYR A 332 21.52 21.97 -13.95
C TYR A 332 22.25 22.10 -15.30
N ARG A 333 22.33 23.32 -15.85
CA ARG A 333 23.02 23.57 -17.10
C ARG A 333 24.50 23.31 -17.03
N GLN A 334 25.14 23.64 -15.90
CA GLN A 334 26.56 23.33 -15.66
C GLN A 334 26.77 21.82 -15.52
N ALA A 335 25.91 21.12 -14.77
CA ALA A 335 25.94 19.68 -14.61
C ALA A 335 25.79 18.94 -15.95
N CYS A 336 24.83 19.36 -16.80
CA CYS A 336 24.67 18.80 -18.15
C CYS A 336 25.93 18.94 -19.00
N LYS A 337 26.58 20.13 -18.98
CA LYS A 337 27.84 20.36 -19.70
C LYS A 337 28.95 19.43 -19.20
N HIS A 338 29.02 19.23 -17.89
CA HIS A 338 30.04 18.40 -17.27
C HIS A 338 29.94 16.91 -17.74
N ILE A 339 28.73 16.39 -17.84
CA ILE A 339 28.47 15.02 -18.33
C ILE A 339 28.22 14.94 -19.85
N ARG A 340 28.51 16.03 -20.59
CA ARG A 340 28.38 16.15 -22.05
C ARG A 340 26.96 15.87 -22.57
N GLN A 341 25.94 16.17 -21.77
CA GLN A 341 24.54 16.11 -22.18
C GLN A 341 24.01 17.49 -22.59
N ASN A 342 23.05 17.50 -23.53
CA ASN A 342 22.39 18.75 -23.96
C ASN A 342 21.36 19.17 -22.90
N PRO A 343 21.44 20.40 -22.36
CA PRO A 343 20.48 20.88 -21.38
C PRO A 343 19.10 21.10 -21.99
N LEU A 344 18.06 20.75 -21.26
CA LEU A 344 16.67 21.04 -21.60
C LEU A 344 16.37 22.53 -21.38
N THR A 345 15.28 23.01 -21.97
CA THR A 345 14.82 24.40 -21.76
C THR A 345 14.29 24.60 -20.32
N GLN A 346 14.39 25.84 -19.83
CA GLN A 346 13.89 26.17 -18.48
C GLN A 346 12.41 25.84 -18.28
N ARG A 347 11.57 25.97 -19.33
CA ARG A 347 10.16 25.55 -19.28
C ARG A 347 10.01 24.06 -19.02
N ARG A 348 10.84 23.24 -19.64
CA ARG A 348 10.84 21.78 -19.43
C ARG A 348 11.28 21.41 -18.02
N ILE A 349 12.30 22.11 -17.50
CA ILE A 349 12.77 21.94 -16.11
C ILE A 349 11.68 22.29 -15.10
N SER A 350 10.88 23.34 -15.32
CA SER A 350 9.74 23.65 -14.47
C SER A 350 8.70 22.52 -14.42
N GLY A 351 8.53 21.77 -15.51
CA GLY A 351 7.71 20.55 -15.55
C GLY A 351 8.33 19.40 -14.73
N LEU A 352 9.64 19.17 -14.86
CA LEU A 352 10.35 18.16 -14.08
C LEU A 352 10.32 18.46 -12.56
N ILE A 353 10.45 19.73 -12.17
CA ILE A 353 10.28 20.17 -10.78
C ILE A 353 8.87 19.87 -10.29
N SER A 354 7.82 20.06 -11.10
CA SER A 354 6.46 19.70 -10.70
C SER A 354 6.29 18.19 -10.54
N ASN A 355 6.96 17.39 -11.36
CA ASN A 355 6.93 15.94 -11.22
C ASN A 355 7.66 15.47 -9.95
N LEU A 356 8.81 16.07 -9.61
CA LEU A 356 9.51 15.76 -8.35
C LEU A 356 8.70 16.17 -7.12
N ASP A 357 7.94 17.27 -7.19
CA ASP A 357 7.00 17.71 -6.17
C ASP A 357 5.84 16.70 -6.01
N MET A 358 5.26 16.22 -7.11
CA MET A 358 4.24 15.16 -7.09
C MET A 358 4.76 13.83 -6.51
N LEU A 359 6.04 13.53 -6.69
CA LEU A 359 6.69 12.34 -6.11
C LEU A 359 7.07 12.53 -4.62
N GLY A 360 6.82 13.72 -4.04
CA GLY A 360 7.13 14.01 -2.65
C GLY A 360 8.63 14.17 -2.33
N LEU A 361 9.50 14.22 -3.34
CA LEU A 361 10.94 14.39 -3.16
C LEU A 361 11.35 15.82 -2.84
N ILE A 362 10.52 16.79 -3.23
CA ILE A 362 10.70 18.22 -2.99
C ILE A 362 9.35 18.88 -2.68
N THR A 363 9.39 20.08 -2.12
CA THR A 363 8.24 20.99 -2.10
C THR A 363 8.51 22.15 -3.03
N ALA A 364 7.55 22.50 -3.92
CA ALA A 364 7.68 23.59 -4.89
C ALA A 364 6.48 24.53 -4.82
N ARG A 365 6.62 25.66 -4.10
CA ARG A 365 5.59 26.69 -3.97
C ARG A 365 5.75 27.78 -5.00
N THR A 366 4.67 28.11 -5.72
CA THR A 366 4.69 29.21 -6.69
C THR A 366 4.59 30.53 -5.96
N VAL A 367 5.59 31.41 -6.17
CA VAL A 367 5.65 32.75 -5.60
C VAL A 367 5.59 33.76 -6.73
N SER A 368 4.74 34.79 -6.59
CA SER A 368 4.63 35.90 -7.55
C SER A 368 5.65 36.98 -7.18
N LYS A 369 6.51 37.37 -8.14
CA LYS A 369 7.48 38.45 -7.98
C LYS A 369 7.02 39.78 -8.67
N GLY A 370 5.71 39.96 -8.75
CA GLY A 370 5.15 41.17 -9.37
C GLY A 370 5.59 41.31 -10.85
N ARG A 371 6.25 42.39 -11.18
CA ARG A 371 6.73 42.68 -12.55
C ARG A 371 7.74 41.66 -13.09
N TYR A 372 8.41 40.88 -12.22
CA TYR A 372 9.43 39.91 -12.59
C TYR A 372 8.86 38.50 -12.83
N GLY A 373 7.52 38.34 -12.86
CA GLY A 373 6.85 37.11 -13.19
C GLY A 373 6.64 36.15 -12.00
N ARG A 374 6.41 34.88 -12.31
CA ARG A 374 6.22 33.82 -11.30
C ARG A 374 7.45 32.95 -11.24
N SER A 375 7.92 32.64 -10.04
CA SER A 375 8.98 31.67 -9.75
C SER A 375 8.48 30.64 -8.77
N LYS A 376 9.13 29.48 -8.69
CA LYS A 376 8.88 28.51 -7.63
C LYS A 376 10.00 28.61 -6.59
N GLU A 377 9.62 28.56 -5.32
CA GLU A 377 10.53 28.32 -4.20
C GLU A 377 10.52 26.81 -3.90
N ILE A 378 11.70 26.22 -3.91
CA ILE A 378 11.92 24.79 -3.92
C ILE A 378 12.78 24.42 -2.72
N ASN A 379 12.34 23.41 -1.97
CA ASN A 379 13.11 22.80 -0.89
C ASN A 379 13.05 21.27 -1.02
N SER A 380 14.12 20.59 -0.65
CA SER A 380 14.15 19.14 -0.57
C SER A 380 13.28 18.65 0.60
N CYS A 381 12.58 17.52 0.38
CA CYS A 381 11.87 16.78 1.41
C CYS A 381 12.60 15.49 1.79
N ILE A 382 13.81 15.29 1.25
CA ILE A 382 14.55 14.05 1.46
C ILE A 382 15.20 14.08 2.85
N PRO A 383 14.95 13.07 3.68
CA PRO A 383 15.56 12.97 5.00
C PRO A 383 17.10 12.91 4.93
N ALA A 384 17.78 13.46 5.94
CA ALA A 384 19.23 13.54 5.98
C ALA A 384 19.96 12.17 6.00
N ASN A 385 19.25 11.10 6.38
CA ASN A 385 19.75 9.72 6.40
C ASN A 385 19.72 9.03 5.03
N VAL A 386 19.09 9.66 4.00
CA VAL A 386 19.06 9.14 2.63
C VAL A 386 20.29 9.65 1.87
N ASP A 387 21.23 8.78 1.56
CA ASP A 387 22.38 9.16 0.72
C ASP A 387 21.99 9.16 -0.76
N VAL A 388 21.41 10.29 -1.18
CA VAL A 388 21.00 10.50 -2.59
C VAL A 388 22.17 10.38 -3.55
N ARG A 389 23.38 10.78 -3.12
CA ARG A 389 24.58 10.70 -3.95
C ARG A 389 24.95 9.25 -4.24
N GLU A 390 24.94 8.42 -3.22
CA GLU A 390 25.22 6.99 -3.37
C GLU A 390 24.15 6.31 -4.25
N ILE A 391 22.88 6.57 -3.98
CA ILE A 391 21.74 6.00 -4.75
C ILE A 391 21.85 6.35 -6.24
N MET A 392 22.06 7.65 -6.55
CA MET A 392 22.16 8.09 -7.93
C MET A 392 23.44 7.59 -8.63
N SER A 393 24.56 7.55 -7.89
CA SER A 393 25.84 7.10 -8.43
C SER A 393 25.86 5.58 -8.70
N THR A 394 25.14 4.82 -7.91
CA THR A 394 24.94 3.37 -8.15
C THR A 394 24.07 3.13 -9.36
N ALA A 395 23.06 3.98 -9.59
CA ALA A 395 22.18 3.86 -10.74
C ALA A 395 22.80 4.37 -12.04
N GLU A 396 23.65 5.41 -11.98
CA GLU A 396 24.31 6.04 -13.14
C GLU A 396 25.66 6.61 -12.71
N GLU A 397 26.77 6.06 -13.24
CA GLU A 397 28.14 6.43 -12.90
C GLU A 397 28.44 7.94 -13.16
N GLU A 398 27.79 8.50 -14.18
CA GLU A 398 27.92 9.94 -14.51
C GLU A 398 27.45 10.84 -13.36
N MET A 399 26.50 10.42 -12.54
CA MET A 399 26.00 11.20 -11.41
C MET A 399 27.08 11.41 -10.32
N ARG A 400 28.00 10.47 -10.17
CA ARG A 400 29.14 10.59 -9.24
C ARG A 400 29.99 11.80 -9.58
N THR A 401 30.20 12.08 -10.85
CA THR A 401 31.00 13.23 -11.31
C THR A 401 30.26 14.55 -11.07
N VAL A 402 28.93 14.55 -11.18
CA VAL A 402 28.08 15.73 -10.92
C VAL A 402 28.21 16.17 -9.45
N PHE A 403 28.11 15.23 -8.50
CA PHE A 403 28.18 15.57 -7.08
C PHE A 403 29.58 15.97 -6.60
N ASN A 404 30.65 15.52 -7.28
CA ASN A 404 32.02 15.82 -6.91
C ASN A 404 32.55 17.14 -7.52
N SER A 405 31.76 17.81 -8.34
CA SER A 405 32.15 19.06 -9.02
C SER A 405 31.67 20.30 -8.28
N ASN A 406 32.50 21.34 -8.25
CA ASN A 406 32.11 22.62 -7.67
C ASN A 406 31.33 23.45 -8.70
N TYR A 407 30.10 23.80 -8.38
CA TYR A 407 29.23 24.64 -9.19
C TYR A 407 29.04 26.00 -8.55
N HIS A 408 29.10 27.06 -9.37
CA HIS A 408 28.93 28.44 -8.92
C HIS A 408 27.76 29.09 -9.63
N HIS A 409 27.00 29.92 -8.91
CA HIS A 409 26.00 30.76 -9.54
C HIS A 409 26.68 31.80 -10.42
N GLN A 410 26.22 31.93 -11.69
CA GLN A 410 26.61 33.08 -12.49
C GLN A 410 25.95 34.31 -11.86
N THR A 411 26.74 35.13 -11.20
CA THR A 411 26.34 36.50 -10.86
C THR A 411 26.07 37.23 -12.18
N SER A 412 24.77 37.45 -12.48
CA SER A 412 24.41 38.40 -13.54
C SER A 412 24.84 39.76 -13.07
N LEU A 413 25.83 40.33 -13.77
CA LEU A 413 26.20 41.75 -13.72
C LEU A 413 25.03 42.60 -14.25
#